data_cd6fe57a1a8fef07225b14997c4fbb9c
#
_entry.id   cd6fe57a1a8fef07225b14997c4fbb9c
#
_cell.length_a   1.000
_cell.length_b   1.000
_cell.length_c   1.000
_cell.angle_alpha   90.00
_cell.angle_beta   90.00
_cell.angle_gamma   90.00
#
_symmetry.space_group_name_H-M   'P 1'
#
loop_
_entity.id
_entity.type
_entity.pdbx_description
1 polymer ?
#
loop_
_entity_poly.entity_id
_entity_poly.type
_entity_poly.pdbx_seq_one_letter_code
_entity_poly.pdbx_strand_id
1 'polypeptide(L)'
;MATTSVVLVTNVGGGFGRAVALSFGQADYHIVCADRDVDLASKTAAEIEELGGQAIPIQADMTTQVDVQKAFNKVFEIYGTVGGVVHVASQESRTALRDLSEAEFAELIDENVRSTFLTLKFAARYLDKAWIVFVSPPRSAREPHMLGVRGAITQMTAAFETRYADLRVNVVVPSRGASDPKHDAALVRSVRYLSSEDAEGVSGHRLYVELPPPPRAVESLLPEVRAALDDNVRQDDLEASVFDYDDTEAEDDPDDYSSFTDTDPDAAESFRDREASYAFERELRLAPERGSATERGLATEHNDES
;
A
#
# COMPACT_ATOMS: atom_id res chain seq x y z
N MET A 1 -0.74 16.35 25.48
CA MET A 1 -0.10 16.69 24.19
C MET A 1 -0.60 15.67 23.21
N ALA A 2 -1.21 16.08 22.10
CA ALA A 2 -1.57 15.16 21.04
C ALA A 2 -0.28 14.51 20.51
N THR A 3 -0.20 13.20 20.55
CA THR A 3 0.94 12.46 19.98
C THR A 3 0.87 12.65 18.46
N THR A 4 1.89 13.28 17.89
CA THR A 4 1.99 13.42 16.43
C THR A 4 1.95 12.04 15.78
N SER A 5 1.04 11.83 14.83
CA SER A 5 0.85 10.54 14.20
C SER A 5 1.98 10.25 13.21
N VAL A 6 2.52 9.04 13.24
CA VAL A 6 3.59 8.58 12.34
C VAL A 6 2.99 7.87 11.14
N VAL A 7 3.40 8.24 9.93
CA VAL A 7 2.92 7.63 8.68
C VAL A 7 4.08 7.07 7.89
N LEU A 8 4.03 5.78 7.61
CA LEU A 8 4.94 5.12 6.68
C LEU A 8 4.38 5.25 5.25
N VAL A 9 5.13 5.89 4.36
CA VAL A 9 4.78 5.99 2.94
C VAL A 9 5.84 5.27 2.12
N THR A 10 5.42 4.38 1.23
CA THR A 10 6.33 3.59 0.39
C THR A 10 6.36 4.11 -1.05
N ASN A 11 7.44 3.76 -1.77
CA ASN A 11 7.68 4.16 -3.16
C ASN A 11 7.61 5.69 -3.33
N VAL A 12 8.30 6.39 -2.42
CA VAL A 12 8.28 7.87 -2.33
C VAL A 12 9.20 8.55 -3.34
N GLY A 13 10.00 7.80 -4.09
CA GLY A 13 10.94 8.35 -5.08
C GLY A 13 10.28 9.13 -6.21
N GLY A 14 8.97 8.98 -6.39
CA GLY A 14 8.22 9.69 -7.43
C GLY A 14 6.71 9.42 -7.38
N GLY A 15 6.00 9.90 -8.41
CA GLY A 15 4.60 9.61 -8.63
C GLY A 15 3.69 9.86 -7.43
N PHE A 16 2.75 8.94 -7.20
CA PHE A 16 1.78 9.07 -6.12
C PHE A 16 2.42 9.01 -4.72
N GLY A 17 3.46 8.19 -4.53
CA GLY A 17 4.13 8.06 -3.23
C GLY A 17 4.73 9.38 -2.76
N ARG A 18 5.49 10.05 -3.63
CA ARG A 18 6.04 11.38 -3.34
C ARG A 18 4.94 12.43 -3.09
N ALA A 19 3.89 12.47 -3.94
CA ALA A 19 2.80 13.43 -3.78
C ALA A 19 2.07 13.26 -2.44
N VAL A 20 1.82 12.02 -2.04
CA VAL A 20 1.19 11.69 -0.75
C VAL A 20 2.11 12.06 0.41
N ALA A 21 3.40 11.67 0.37
CA ALA A 21 4.36 11.97 1.44
C ALA A 21 4.46 13.48 1.71
N LEU A 22 4.59 14.30 0.66
CA LEU A 22 4.62 15.75 0.76
C LEU A 22 3.34 16.31 1.41
N SER A 23 2.17 15.79 1.02
CA SER A 23 0.89 16.26 1.56
C SER A 23 0.73 15.93 3.05
N PHE A 24 1.17 14.77 3.51
CA PHE A 24 1.13 14.41 4.92
C PHE A 24 2.16 15.20 5.72
N GLY A 25 3.37 15.43 5.18
CA GLY A 25 4.41 16.23 5.82
C GLY A 25 3.96 17.67 6.11
N GLN A 26 3.12 18.25 5.27
CA GLN A 26 2.54 19.59 5.48
C GLN A 26 1.42 19.65 6.54
N ALA A 27 1.02 18.52 7.10
CA ALA A 27 -0.13 18.39 8.00
C ALA A 27 0.24 17.80 9.37
N ASP A 28 1.42 18.16 9.89
CA ASP A 28 1.92 17.80 11.21
C ASP A 28 2.02 16.27 11.48
N TYR A 29 2.26 15.47 10.44
CA TYR A 29 2.62 14.07 10.58
C TYR A 29 4.14 13.90 10.57
N HIS A 30 4.65 12.90 11.30
CA HIS A 30 6.01 12.41 11.09
C HIS A 30 6.01 11.39 9.96
N ILE A 31 6.72 11.69 8.88
CA ILE A 31 6.72 10.85 7.68
C ILE A 31 7.94 9.95 7.66
N VAL A 32 7.70 8.67 7.46
CA VAL A 32 8.75 7.71 7.12
C VAL A 32 8.71 7.47 5.62
N CYS A 33 9.69 8.01 4.92
CA CYS A 33 9.85 7.93 3.48
C CYS A 33 10.58 6.64 3.11
N ALA A 34 9.87 5.61 2.66
CA ALA A 34 10.46 4.33 2.28
C ALA A 34 10.54 4.18 0.76
N ASP A 35 11.73 3.86 0.27
CA ASP A 35 11.97 3.55 -1.14
C ASP A 35 13.12 2.54 -1.26
N ARG A 36 13.17 1.76 -2.37
CA ARG A 36 14.32 0.89 -2.65
C ARG A 36 15.59 1.70 -2.94
N ASP A 37 15.40 2.90 -3.50
CA ASP A 37 16.45 3.88 -3.73
C ASP A 37 16.48 4.88 -2.56
N VAL A 38 17.51 4.77 -1.72
CA VAL A 38 17.67 5.62 -0.54
C VAL A 38 17.90 7.10 -0.89
N ASP A 39 18.49 7.39 -2.04
CA ASP A 39 18.73 8.78 -2.46
C ASP A 39 17.41 9.46 -2.83
N LEU A 40 16.50 8.72 -3.49
CA LEU A 40 15.15 9.19 -3.78
C LEU A 40 14.31 9.36 -2.50
N ALA A 41 14.41 8.41 -1.56
CA ALA A 41 13.76 8.55 -0.24
C ALA A 41 14.26 9.78 0.52
N SER A 42 15.59 9.98 0.53
CA SER A 42 16.25 11.13 1.18
C SER A 42 15.85 12.46 0.54
N LYS A 43 15.75 12.49 -0.78
CA LYS A 43 15.29 13.68 -1.50
C LYS A 43 13.86 14.07 -1.10
N THR A 44 12.95 13.10 -1.06
CA THR A 44 11.55 13.37 -0.65
C THR A 44 11.47 13.79 0.81
N ALA A 45 12.27 13.18 1.70
CA ALA A 45 12.33 13.59 3.10
C ALA A 45 12.85 15.03 3.26
N ALA A 46 13.92 15.40 2.55
CA ALA A 46 14.44 16.76 2.55
C ALA A 46 13.42 17.80 2.06
N GLU A 47 12.68 17.49 0.99
CA GLU A 47 11.60 18.36 0.51
C GLU A 47 10.49 18.56 1.54
N ILE A 48 10.15 17.55 2.33
CA ILE A 48 9.19 17.67 3.45
C ILE A 48 9.75 18.60 4.52
N GLU A 49 11.02 18.47 4.87
CA GLU A 49 11.69 19.32 5.86
C GLU A 49 11.78 20.78 5.39
N GLU A 50 12.08 21.02 4.11
CA GLU A 50 12.08 22.36 3.50
C GLU A 50 10.69 23.02 3.57
N LEU A 51 9.62 22.23 3.55
CA LEU A 51 8.24 22.72 3.71
C LEU A 51 7.81 22.85 5.18
N GLY A 52 8.74 22.62 6.13
CA GLY A 52 8.50 22.75 7.57
C GLY A 52 7.95 21.50 8.24
N GLY A 53 7.83 20.37 7.52
CA GLY A 53 7.42 19.08 8.06
C GLY A 53 8.56 18.30 8.71
N GLN A 54 8.28 17.07 9.13
CA GLN A 54 9.27 16.15 9.71
C GLN A 54 9.25 14.84 8.94
N ALA A 55 10.42 14.42 8.45
CA ALA A 55 10.52 13.18 7.70
C ALA A 55 11.87 12.48 7.93
N ILE A 56 11.86 11.16 7.80
CA ILE A 56 13.09 10.36 7.77
C ILE A 56 13.07 9.43 6.56
N PRO A 57 14.20 9.23 5.87
CA PRO A 57 14.31 8.27 4.80
C PRO A 57 14.62 6.87 5.35
N ILE A 58 14.06 5.84 4.70
CA ILE A 58 14.43 4.44 4.93
C ILE A 58 14.61 3.75 3.58
N GLN A 59 15.75 3.06 3.40
CA GLN A 59 15.91 2.16 2.27
C GLN A 59 15.12 0.87 2.52
N ALA A 60 14.14 0.57 1.67
CA ALA A 60 13.38 -0.65 1.76
C ALA A 60 12.84 -1.09 0.39
N ASP A 61 13.18 -2.29 -0.02
CA ASP A 61 12.51 -2.98 -1.12
C ASP A 61 11.27 -3.69 -0.58
N MET A 62 10.09 -3.16 -0.92
CA MET A 62 8.83 -3.70 -0.43
C MET A 62 8.47 -5.07 -1.02
N THR A 63 9.22 -5.57 -2.00
CA THR A 63 9.07 -6.92 -2.56
C THR A 63 9.79 -7.99 -1.74
N THR A 64 10.65 -7.59 -0.78
CA THR A 64 11.40 -8.51 0.06
C THR A 64 10.92 -8.50 1.51
N GLN A 65 10.73 -9.71 2.07
CA GLN A 65 10.27 -9.84 3.46
C GLN A 65 11.23 -9.19 4.46
N VAL A 66 12.55 -9.29 4.20
CA VAL A 66 13.58 -8.79 5.11
C VAL A 66 13.53 -7.27 5.20
N ASP A 67 13.37 -6.59 4.07
CA ASP A 67 13.38 -5.12 4.08
C ASP A 67 12.07 -4.55 4.60
N VAL A 68 10.92 -5.19 4.28
CA VAL A 68 9.63 -4.80 4.89
C VAL A 68 9.70 -4.94 6.41
N GLN A 69 10.25 -6.05 6.92
CA GLN A 69 10.43 -6.24 8.36
C GLN A 69 11.34 -5.18 8.96
N LYS A 70 12.47 -4.90 8.33
CA LYS A 70 13.42 -3.86 8.78
C LYS A 70 12.75 -2.48 8.81
N ALA A 71 11.97 -2.13 7.77
CA ALA A 71 11.25 -0.86 7.72
C ALA A 71 10.29 -0.70 8.91
N PHE A 72 9.44 -1.71 9.18
CA PHE A 72 8.56 -1.68 10.35
C PHE A 72 9.35 -1.59 11.66
N ASN A 73 10.36 -2.44 11.85
CA ASN A 73 11.19 -2.41 13.05
C ASN A 73 11.83 -1.02 13.26
N LYS A 74 12.34 -0.40 12.19
CA LYS A 74 12.99 0.90 12.26
C LYS A 74 12.02 2.02 12.66
N VAL A 75 10.80 1.98 12.14
CA VAL A 75 9.76 2.94 12.56
C VAL A 75 9.43 2.78 14.04
N PHE A 76 9.25 1.55 14.52
CA PHE A 76 8.99 1.28 15.94
C PHE A 76 10.17 1.65 16.84
N GLU A 77 11.41 1.41 16.39
CA GLU A 77 12.61 1.79 17.13
C GLU A 77 12.68 3.32 17.36
N ILE A 78 12.31 4.11 16.35
CA ILE A 78 12.44 5.57 16.40
C ILE A 78 11.23 6.21 17.08
N TYR A 79 10.02 5.77 16.75
CA TYR A 79 8.79 6.45 17.14
C TYR A 79 7.91 5.65 18.13
N GLY A 80 8.18 4.37 18.33
CA GLY A 80 7.39 3.50 19.20
C GLY A 80 6.00 3.15 18.67
N THR A 81 5.55 3.75 17.57
CA THR A 81 4.21 3.55 17.00
C THR A 81 4.17 3.86 15.51
N VAL A 82 3.15 3.34 14.84
CA VAL A 82 2.75 3.70 13.46
C VAL A 82 1.26 3.96 13.47
N GLY A 83 0.86 5.18 13.16
CA GLY A 83 -0.56 5.56 13.07
C GLY A 83 -1.16 5.21 11.71
N GLY A 84 -0.35 5.16 10.66
CA GLY A 84 -0.83 4.83 9.33
C GLY A 84 0.24 4.35 8.35
N VAL A 85 -0.21 3.66 7.33
CA VAL A 85 0.62 3.18 6.22
C VAL A 85 -0.02 3.55 4.90
N VAL A 86 0.73 4.19 4.01
CA VAL A 86 0.36 4.33 2.61
C VAL A 86 1.31 3.50 1.77
N HIS A 87 0.80 2.42 1.19
CA HIS A 87 1.58 1.56 0.32
C HIS A 87 1.19 1.79 -1.15
N VAL A 88 2.15 2.27 -1.95
CA VAL A 88 1.93 2.53 -3.36
C VAL A 88 2.37 1.33 -4.18
N ALA A 89 1.41 0.51 -4.58
CA ALA A 89 1.58 -0.66 -5.45
C ALA A 89 1.02 -0.30 -6.84
N SER A 90 1.74 0.55 -7.57
CA SER A 90 1.21 1.18 -8.80
C SER A 90 2.04 0.88 -10.05
N GLN A 91 2.86 -0.18 -10.03
CA GLN A 91 3.58 -0.63 -11.22
C GLN A 91 2.60 -1.10 -12.28
N GLU A 92 2.74 -0.60 -13.50
CA GLU A 92 1.85 -0.93 -14.62
C GLU A 92 2.66 -1.46 -15.82
N SER A 93 2.02 -2.34 -16.59
CA SER A 93 2.49 -2.74 -17.92
C SER A 93 1.42 -2.45 -18.96
N ARG A 94 1.89 -2.07 -20.15
CA ARG A 94 1.06 -1.89 -21.35
C ARG A 94 1.35 -2.96 -22.40
N THR A 95 2.23 -3.91 -22.07
CA THR A 95 2.54 -5.05 -22.93
C THR A 95 1.30 -5.90 -23.12
N ALA A 96 0.92 -6.20 -24.35
CA ALA A 96 -0.22 -7.06 -24.61
C ALA A 96 0.02 -8.45 -23.99
N LEU A 97 -1.03 -9.07 -23.44
CA LEU A 97 -0.92 -10.36 -22.74
C LEU A 97 -0.15 -11.43 -23.53
N ARG A 98 -0.35 -11.50 -24.85
CA ARG A 98 0.31 -12.49 -25.73
C ARG A 98 1.83 -12.27 -25.86
N ASP A 99 2.29 -11.04 -25.61
CA ASP A 99 3.68 -10.61 -25.79
C ASP A 99 4.39 -10.45 -24.44
N LEU A 100 3.64 -10.57 -23.32
CA LEU A 100 4.15 -10.44 -21.96
C LEU A 100 5.04 -11.64 -21.63
N SER A 101 6.28 -11.37 -21.23
CA SER A 101 7.20 -12.40 -20.78
C SER A 101 6.88 -12.86 -19.35
N GLU A 102 7.28 -14.09 -19.00
CA GLU A 102 7.16 -14.60 -17.62
C GLU A 102 7.94 -13.72 -16.62
N ALA A 103 9.10 -13.19 -17.01
CA ALA A 103 9.90 -12.32 -16.16
C ALA A 103 9.18 -11.00 -15.86
N GLU A 104 8.62 -10.34 -16.89
CA GLU A 104 7.82 -9.13 -16.72
C GLU A 104 6.57 -9.37 -15.88
N PHE A 105 5.89 -10.51 -16.10
CA PHE A 105 4.75 -10.89 -15.28
C PHE A 105 5.14 -11.13 -13.82
N ALA A 106 6.25 -11.83 -13.57
CA ALA A 106 6.77 -12.06 -12.22
C ALA A 106 7.11 -10.74 -11.52
N GLU A 107 7.73 -9.79 -12.22
CA GLU A 107 8.02 -8.46 -11.71
C GLU A 107 6.73 -7.71 -11.33
N LEU A 108 5.71 -7.74 -12.19
CA LEU A 108 4.41 -7.13 -11.89
C LEU A 108 3.75 -7.73 -10.64
N ILE A 109 3.84 -9.04 -10.47
CA ILE A 109 3.33 -9.72 -9.27
C ILE A 109 4.14 -9.31 -8.04
N ASP A 110 5.46 -9.29 -8.11
CA ASP A 110 6.32 -8.92 -6.99
C ASP A 110 6.08 -7.46 -6.56
N GLU A 111 6.09 -6.52 -7.52
CA GLU A 111 5.94 -5.10 -7.25
C GLU A 111 4.55 -4.71 -6.71
N ASN A 112 3.50 -5.39 -7.13
CA ASN A 112 2.14 -5.01 -6.76
C ASN A 112 1.51 -5.97 -5.74
N VAL A 113 1.55 -7.27 -6.01
CA VAL A 113 0.80 -8.26 -5.23
C VAL A 113 1.59 -8.73 -4.01
N ARG A 114 2.85 -9.13 -4.23
CA ARG A 114 3.72 -9.58 -3.14
C ARG A 114 4.04 -8.47 -2.15
N SER A 115 4.33 -7.26 -2.64
CA SER A 115 4.57 -6.09 -1.78
C SER A 115 3.35 -5.75 -0.93
N THR A 116 2.13 -5.81 -1.52
CA THR A 116 0.86 -5.67 -0.79
C THR A 116 0.71 -6.75 0.28
N PHE A 117 0.93 -8.01 -0.08
CA PHE A 117 0.88 -9.13 0.88
C PHE A 117 1.85 -8.94 2.04
N LEU A 118 3.10 -8.58 1.75
CA LEU A 118 4.11 -8.35 2.79
C LEU A 118 3.73 -7.17 3.69
N THR A 119 3.23 -6.09 3.13
CA THR A 119 2.75 -4.94 3.91
C THR A 119 1.61 -5.34 4.84
N LEU A 120 0.59 -6.05 4.35
CA LEU A 120 -0.51 -6.57 5.17
C LEU A 120 -0.01 -7.53 6.25
N LYS A 121 0.88 -8.47 5.90
CA LYS A 121 1.48 -9.44 6.84
C LYS A 121 2.17 -8.74 8.01
N PHE A 122 2.97 -7.73 7.73
CA PHE A 122 3.69 -7.02 8.77
C PHE A 122 2.82 -6.01 9.52
N ALA A 123 1.83 -5.40 8.87
CA ALA A 123 0.81 -4.62 9.54
C ALA A 123 0.04 -5.46 10.56
N ALA A 124 -0.44 -6.65 10.18
CA ALA A 124 -1.11 -7.58 11.09
C ALA A 124 -0.25 -8.02 12.29
N ARG A 125 1.07 -7.97 12.14
CA ARG A 125 2.02 -8.39 13.18
C ARG A 125 2.40 -7.28 14.13
N TYR A 126 2.50 -6.05 13.64
CA TYR A 126 3.08 -4.92 14.36
C TYR A 126 2.06 -3.87 14.78
N LEU A 127 0.91 -3.77 14.10
CA LEU A 127 -0.06 -2.71 14.32
C LEU A 127 -1.26 -3.24 15.10
N ASP A 128 -1.63 -2.55 16.17
CA ASP A 128 -2.84 -2.85 16.94
C ASP A 128 -4.03 -1.99 16.46
N LYS A 129 -3.81 -0.70 16.23
CA LYS A 129 -4.78 0.24 15.70
C LYS A 129 -4.09 1.17 14.73
N ALA A 130 -4.47 1.11 13.48
CA ALA A 130 -3.91 1.96 12.43
C ALA A 130 -4.83 1.97 11.21
N TRP A 131 -4.59 2.93 10.33
CA TRP A 131 -5.18 2.91 8.99
C TRP A 131 -4.12 2.53 7.95
N ILE A 132 -4.55 1.83 6.92
CA ILE A 132 -3.71 1.40 5.80
C ILE A 132 -4.43 1.76 4.51
N VAL A 133 -3.74 2.48 3.63
CA VAL A 133 -4.27 2.81 2.31
C VAL A 133 -3.32 2.29 1.24
N PHE A 134 -3.84 1.42 0.40
CA PHE A 134 -3.14 0.97 -0.80
C PHE A 134 -3.49 1.86 -1.98
N VAL A 135 -2.49 2.25 -2.77
CA VAL A 135 -2.70 2.85 -4.09
C VAL A 135 -2.39 1.78 -5.13
N SER A 136 -3.41 1.31 -5.82
CA SER A 136 -3.29 0.22 -6.80
C SER A 136 -2.89 0.74 -8.20
N PRO A 137 -2.52 -0.16 -9.13
CA PRO A 137 -2.39 0.21 -10.53
C PRO A 137 -3.67 0.84 -11.09
N PRO A 138 -3.54 1.80 -12.02
CA PRO A 138 -4.68 2.59 -12.50
C PRO A 138 -5.64 1.78 -13.38
N ARG A 139 -6.89 2.28 -13.48
CA ARG A 139 -7.90 1.69 -14.37
C ARG A 139 -7.54 1.79 -15.85
N SER A 140 -6.69 2.76 -16.24
CA SER A 140 -6.19 2.87 -17.61
C SER A 140 -5.38 1.66 -18.06
N ALA A 141 -4.76 0.93 -17.15
CA ALA A 141 -4.09 -0.33 -17.43
C ALA A 141 -5.14 -1.45 -17.57
N ARG A 142 -5.59 -1.71 -18.79
CA ARG A 142 -6.73 -2.60 -19.09
C ARG A 142 -6.35 -4.02 -19.52
N GLU A 143 -5.08 -4.31 -19.63
CA GLU A 143 -4.62 -5.66 -19.98
C GLU A 143 -5.08 -6.69 -18.93
N PRO A 144 -5.44 -7.94 -19.34
CA PRO A 144 -5.98 -8.95 -18.41
C PRO A 144 -5.13 -9.20 -17.18
N HIS A 145 -3.80 -9.25 -17.33
CA HIS A 145 -2.88 -9.41 -16.21
C HIS A 145 -2.94 -8.22 -15.22
N MET A 146 -3.16 -6.99 -15.70
CA MET A 146 -3.33 -5.82 -14.84
C MET A 146 -4.67 -5.82 -14.10
N LEU A 147 -5.74 -6.36 -14.72
CA LEU A 147 -7.00 -6.58 -14.01
C LEU A 147 -6.82 -7.63 -12.90
N GLY A 148 -6.08 -8.72 -13.18
CA GLY A 148 -5.75 -9.75 -12.19
C GLY A 148 -4.94 -9.17 -11.02
N VAL A 149 -3.93 -8.35 -11.29
CA VAL A 149 -3.13 -7.65 -10.26
C VAL A 149 -4.02 -6.77 -9.37
N ARG A 150 -4.87 -5.91 -9.96
CA ARG A 150 -5.81 -5.08 -9.18
C ARG A 150 -6.80 -5.93 -8.40
N GLY A 151 -7.31 -7.00 -9.00
CA GLY A 151 -8.18 -7.97 -8.34
C GLY A 151 -7.51 -8.55 -7.10
N ALA A 152 -6.27 -9.03 -7.21
CA ALA A 152 -5.53 -9.59 -6.08
C ALA A 152 -5.37 -8.57 -4.93
N ILE A 153 -4.95 -7.34 -5.22
CA ILE A 153 -4.80 -6.28 -4.20
C ILE A 153 -6.13 -6.04 -3.49
N THR A 154 -7.20 -5.84 -4.27
CA THR A 154 -8.49 -5.45 -3.72
C THR A 154 -9.15 -6.57 -2.94
N GLN A 155 -9.02 -7.82 -3.36
CA GLN A 155 -9.58 -8.96 -2.63
C GLN A 155 -8.78 -9.29 -1.37
N MET A 156 -7.46 -9.22 -1.41
CA MET A 156 -6.65 -9.37 -0.20
C MET A 156 -6.99 -8.31 0.85
N THR A 157 -7.19 -7.06 0.42
CA THR A 157 -7.55 -5.96 1.32
C THR A 157 -8.93 -6.16 1.95
N ALA A 158 -9.93 -6.55 1.16
CA ALA A 158 -11.27 -6.83 1.67
C ALA A 158 -11.30 -8.03 2.63
N ALA A 159 -10.58 -9.11 2.29
CA ALA A 159 -10.46 -10.27 3.17
C ALA A 159 -9.67 -9.97 4.45
N PHE A 160 -8.65 -9.11 4.38
CA PHE A 160 -7.87 -8.71 5.55
C PHE A 160 -8.71 -7.97 6.58
N GLU A 161 -9.55 -7.03 6.16
CA GLU A 161 -10.44 -6.27 7.03
C GLU A 161 -11.34 -7.18 7.86
N THR A 162 -11.91 -8.23 7.28
CA THR A 162 -12.80 -9.16 8.01
C THR A 162 -12.08 -9.92 9.13
N ARG A 163 -10.76 -10.08 9.04
CA ARG A 163 -9.96 -10.81 10.05
C ARG A 163 -9.28 -9.89 11.07
N TYR A 164 -8.96 -8.66 10.66
CA TYR A 164 -8.21 -7.70 11.47
C TYR A 164 -8.98 -6.39 11.61
N ALA A 165 -10.17 -6.46 12.24
CA ALA A 165 -11.13 -5.35 12.32
C ALA A 165 -10.61 -4.10 13.04
N ASP A 166 -9.56 -4.21 13.86
CA ASP A 166 -8.90 -3.07 14.50
C ASP A 166 -8.02 -2.27 13.52
N LEU A 167 -7.72 -2.85 12.35
CA LEU A 167 -6.95 -2.21 11.28
C LEU A 167 -7.88 -1.79 10.14
N ARG A 168 -8.01 -0.49 9.93
CA ARG A 168 -8.80 0.06 8.84
C ARG A 168 -7.99 0.02 7.54
N VAL A 169 -8.44 -0.76 6.55
CA VAL A 169 -7.68 -1.00 5.32
C VAL A 169 -8.53 -0.70 4.10
N ASN A 170 -8.05 0.17 3.21
CA ASN A 170 -8.75 0.57 2.00
C ASN A 170 -7.82 0.62 0.79
N VAL A 171 -8.40 0.59 -0.41
CA VAL A 171 -7.68 0.70 -1.69
C VAL A 171 -8.17 1.92 -2.46
N VAL A 172 -7.25 2.75 -2.91
CA VAL A 172 -7.50 3.83 -3.87
C VAL A 172 -7.08 3.35 -5.25
N VAL A 173 -7.99 3.43 -6.21
CA VAL A 173 -7.80 3.02 -7.60
C VAL A 173 -7.89 4.25 -8.50
N PRO A 174 -6.76 4.81 -8.96
CA PRO A 174 -6.77 5.98 -9.82
C PRO A 174 -7.25 5.63 -11.24
N SER A 175 -7.82 6.61 -11.93
CA SER A 175 -8.23 6.42 -13.34
C SER A 175 -7.04 6.30 -14.29
N ARG A 176 -5.91 6.91 -13.97
CA ARG A 176 -4.63 6.89 -14.71
C ARG A 176 -3.43 6.84 -13.78
N GLY A 177 -2.25 6.56 -14.33
CA GLY A 177 -0.98 6.65 -13.62
C GLY A 177 -0.67 8.07 -13.13
N ALA A 178 0.32 8.18 -12.27
CA ALA A 178 0.78 9.47 -11.73
C ALA A 178 1.33 10.37 -12.83
N SER A 179 1.17 11.69 -12.68
CA SER A 179 1.74 12.68 -13.59
C SER A 179 2.53 13.77 -12.84
N ASP A 180 1.83 14.63 -12.12
CA ASP A 180 2.44 15.66 -11.29
C ASP A 180 1.54 15.95 -10.08
N PRO A 181 2.07 16.57 -9.00
CA PRO A 181 1.31 16.78 -7.76
C PRO A 181 0.01 17.55 -7.91
N LYS A 182 -0.08 18.49 -8.86
CA LYS A 182 -1.30 19.27 -9.07
C LYS A 182 -2.41 18.41 -9.69
N HIS A 183 -2.04 17.60 -10.69
CA HIS A 183 -2.97 16.71 -11.38
C HIS A 183 -3.32 15.48 -10.54
N ASP A 184 -2.47 15.13 -9.60
CA ASP A 184 -2.68 13.99 -8.68
C ASP A 184 -3.38 14.38 -7.37
N ALA A 185 -3.72 15.67 -7.21
CA ALA A 185 -4.33 16.19 -5.98
C ALA A 185 -5.64 15.49 -5.56
N ALA A 186 -6.43 14.98 -6.51
CA ALA A 186 -7.65 14.24 -6.19
C ALA A 186 -7.32 12.91 -5.49
N LEU A 187 -6.29 12.20 -5.94
CA LEU A 187 -5.81 10.98 -5.28
C LEU A 187 -5.31 11.31 -3.87
N VAL A 188 -4.49 12.32 -3.73
CA VAL A 188 -3.95 12.77 -2.43
C VAL A 188 -5.08 13.09 -1.46
N ARG A 189 -6.11 13.83 -1.88
CA ARG A 189 -7.30 14.10 -1.05
C ARG A 189 -8.03 12.83 -0.63
N SER A 190 -8.14 11.86 -1.53
CA SER A 190 -8.80 10.58 -1.24
C SER A 190 -8.01 9.76 -0.21
N VAL A 191 -6.68 9.72 -0.31
CA VAL A 191 -5.82 9.08 0.69
C VAL A 191 -5.95 9.80 2.03
N ARG A 192 -5.93 11.13 2.04
CA ARG A 192 -6.12 11.96 3.24
C ARG A 192 -7.46 11.70 3.90
N TYR A 193 -8.55 11.65 3.13
CA TYR A 193 -9.88 11.31 3.66
C TYR A 193 -9.87 9.92 4.31
N LEU A 194 -9.38 8.90 3.62
CA LEU A 194 -9.35 7.53 4.15
C LEU A 194 -8.43 7.36 5.37
N SER A 195 -7.50 8.29 5.61
CA SER A 195 -6.63 8.31 6.78
C SER A 195 -7.23 9.08 7.97
N SER A 196 -8.24 9.90 7.75
CA SER A 196 -8.83 10.78 8.77
C SER A 196 -9.86 10.05 9.66
N GLU A 197 -10.28 10.71 10.73
CA GLU A 197 -11.36 10.28 11.60
C GLU A 197 -12.72 10.28 10.87
N ASP A 198 -12.90 11.17 9.88
CA ASP A 198 -14.14 11.22 9.08
C ASP A 198 -14.41 9.93 8.30
N ALA A 199 -13.37 9.10 8.08
CA ALA A 199 -13.47 7.78 7.47
C ALA A 199 -13.50 6.65 8.51
N GLU A 200 -13.79 6.94 9.79
CA GLU A 200 -14.04 5.91 10.79
C GLU A 200 -15.22 5.03 10.35
N GLY A 201 -15.01 3.72 10.33
CA GLY A 201 -16.00 2.76 9.80
C GLY A 201 -15.90 2.50 8.29
N VAL A 202 -15.05 3.22 7.54
CA VAL A 202 -14.77 2.91 6.13
C VAL A 202 -13.56 1.97 6.06
N SER A 203 -13.80 0.68 5.95
CA SER A 203 -12.76 -0.35 5.82
C SER A 203 -13.15 -1.43 4.81
N GLY A 204 -12.18 -2.07 4.17
CA GLY A 204 -12.39 -3.09 3.14
C GLY A 204 -12.85 -2.53 1.77
N HIS A 205 -12.88 -1.22 1.59
CA HIS A 205 -13.46 -0.58 0.42
C HIS A 205 -12.44 -0.25 -0.67
N ARG A 206 -12.97 -0.18 -1.91
CA ARG A 206 -12.27 0.37 -3.08
C ARG A 206 -12.83 1.74 -3.39
N LEU A 207 -11.97 2.74 -3.42
CA LEU A 207 -12.32 4.09 -3.84
C LEU A 207 -11.75 4.36 -5.23
N TYR A 208 -12.61 4.50 -6.22
CA TYR A 208 -12.21 4.91 -7.56
C TYR A 208 -12.05 6.42 -7.61
N VAL A 209 -10.89 6.86 -8.09
CA VAL A 209 -10.55 8.29 -8.15
C VAL A 209 -10.33 8.71 -9.59
N GLU A 210 -11.19 9.60 -10.07
CA GLU A 210 -11.00 10.24 -11.36
C GLU A 210 -9.94 11.33 -11.25
N LEU A 211 -8.89 11.19 -12.04
CA LEU A 211 -7.82 12.16 -12.16
C LEU A 211 -8.02 12.95 -13.46
N PRO A 212 -7.84 14.27 -13.46
CA PRO A 212 -7.89 15.04 -14.69
C PRO A 212 -6.85 14.50 -15.68
N PRO A 213 -7.08 14.63 -16.99
CA PRO A 213 -6.10 14.25 -17.98
C PRO A 213 -4.77 14.97 -17.69
N PRO A 214 -3.62 14.35 -17.96
CA PRO A 214 -2.33 15.03 -17.84
C PRO A 214 -2.36 16.26 -18.75
N PRO A 215 -1.65 17.35 -18.39
CA PRO A 215 -1.53 18.50 -19.28
C PRO A 215 -1.03 17.98 -20.62
N ARG A 216 -1.77 18.32 -21.67
CA ARG A 216 -1.27 18.04 -23.02
C ARG A 216 0.05 18.79 -23.12
N ALA A 217 1.10 18.10 -23.56
CA ALA A 217 2.34 18.76 -23.96
C ALA A 217 2.00 19.62 -25.19
N VAL A 218 1.57 20.86 -24.94
CA VAL A 218 1.15 21.80 -25.98
C VAL A 218 2.33 22.18 -26.88
N GLU A 219 3.56 21.89 -26.41
CA GLU A 219 4.81 22.19 -27.15
C GLU A 219 5.12 21.23 -28.30
N SER A 220 4.42 20.08 -28.41
CA SER A 220 4.68 19.12 -29.49
C SER A 220 3.69 19.21 -30.68
N LEU A 221 2.70 20.04 -30.60
CA LEU A 221 1.79 20.23 -31.72
C LEU A 221 2.42 21.26 -32.67
N LEU A 222 2.79 20.81 -33.86
CA LEU A 222 3.17 21.71 -34.94
C LEU A 222 2.10 22.81 -35.08
N PRO A 223 2.49 24.09 -35.38
CA PRO A 223 1.57 25.20 -35.45
C PRO A 223 0.33 24.95 -36.35
N GLU A 224 0.49 24.11 -37.36
CA GLU A 224 -0.56 23.68 -38.31
C GLU A 224 -1.64 22.80 -37.64
N VAL A 225 -1.26 21.93 -36.68
CA VAL A 225 -2.21 21.09 -35.92
C VAL A 225 -2.94 21.95 -34.88
N ARG A 226 -2.29 22.98 -34.35
CA ARG A 226 -2.87 23.92 -33.41
C ARG A 226 -3.97 24.77 -34.07
N ALA A 227 -3.73 25.24 -35.26
CA ALA A 227 -4.73 25.98 -36.05
C ALA A 227 -5.95 25.10 -36.42
N ALA A 228 -5.71 23.82 -36.77
CA ALA A 228 -6.78 22.88 -37.09
C ALA A 228 -7.63 22.48 -35.88
N LEU A 229 -7.08 22.49 -34.65
CA LEU A 229 -7.83 22.25 -33.42
C LEU A 229 -8.63 23.45 -32.96
N ASP A 230 -8.11 24.69 -33.18
CA ASP A 230 -8.81 25.92 -32.84
C ASP A 230 -9.98 26.18 -33.83
N ASP A 231 -9.89 25.70 -35.08
CA ASP A 231 -10.96 25.82 -36.08
C ASP A 231 -12.06 24.75 -35.93
N ASN A 232 -11.77 23.62 -35.29
CA ASN A 232 -12.74 22.53 -35.12
C ASN A 232 -13.50 22.52 -33.77
N VAL A 233 -13.22 23.46 -32.89
CA VAL A 233 -14.01 23.67 -31.66
C VAL A 233 -15.12 24.68 -31.95
N ARG A 234 -15.98 24.37 -32.91
CA ARG A 234 -17.34 24.95 -32.92
C ARG A 234 -18.18 24.19 -31.93
N GLN A 235 -18.82 24.93 -31.07
CA GLN A 235 -19.62 24.49 -29.93
C GLN A 235 -20.79 23.53 -30.27
N ASP A 236 -21.03 23.23 -31.54
CA ASP A 236 -22.20 22.49 -31.99
C ASP A 236 -22.01 20.98 -32.12
N ASP A 237 -20.77 20.46 -31.98
CA ASP A 237 -20.48 19.03 -32.12
C ASP A 237 -20.27 18.30 -30.79
N LEU A 238 -20.49 18.93 -29.65
CA LEU A 238 -20.31 18.32 -28.31
C LEU A 238 -21.56 17.58 -27.80
N GLU A 239 -22.68 17.58 -28.52
CA GLU A 239 -23.90 16.89 -28.11
C GLU A 239 -24.10 15.48 -28.72
N ALA A 240 -23.20 14.99 -29.54
CA ALA A 240 -23.40 13.75 -30.29
C ALA A 240 -22.38 12.65 -30.03
N SER A 241 -21.93 12.42 -28.80
CA SER A 241 -21.31 11.15 -28.42
C SER A 241 -21.44 10.87 -26.90
N VAL A 242 -22.66 10.92 -26.42
CA VAL A 242 -23.01 10.14 -25.25
C VAL A 242 -23.15 8.70 -25.74
N PHE A 243 -22.16 7.87 -25.45
CA PHE A 243 -22.33 6.43 -25.57
C PHE A 243 -23.42 6.05 -24.59
N ASP A 244 -24.62 5.78 -25.08
CA ASP A 244 -25.65 5.01 -24.39
C ASP A 244 -25.03 3.66 -24.03
N TYR A 245 -24.65 3.51 -22.79
CA TYR A 245 -24.46 2.20 -22.19
C TYR A 245 -25.85 1.74 -21.84
N ASP A 246 -26.39 0.86 -22.67
CA ASP A 246 -27.65 0.17 -22.45
C ASP A 246 -27.52 -0.71 -21.19
N ASP A 247 -28.09 -0.22 -20.09
CA ASP A 247 -28.19 -0.90 -18.79
C ASP A 247 -29.30 -1.94 -18.79
N THR A 248 -29.43 -2.70 -19.86
CA THR A 248 -30.37 -3.83 -19.86
C THR A 248 -29.63 -5.15 -19.71
N GLU A 249 -29.92 -5.77 -18.56
CA GLU A 249 -29.91 -7.20 -18.28
C GLU A 249 -28.55 -7.89 -18.04
N ALA A 250 -28.14 -7.92 -16.78
CA ALA A 250 -27.67 -9.13 -16.13
C ALA A 250 -28.08 -9.05 -14.65
N GLU A 251 -29.26 -9.51 -14.33
CA GLU A 251 -29.58 -9.99 -12.99
C GLU A 251 -28.77 -11.27 -12.75
N ASP A 252 -27.51 -11.11 -12.30
CA ASP A 252 -26.76 -12.22 -11.73
C ASP A 252 -27.17 -12.37 -10.27
N ASP A 253 -27.87 -13.46 -10.01
CA ASP A 253 -28.27 -13.93 -8.69
C ASP A 253 -27.03 -14.17 -7.80
N PRO A 254 -26.86 -13.43 -6.69
CA PRO A 254 -25.69 -13.58 -5.83
C PRO A 254 -25.67 -14.88 -5.02
N ASP A 255 -26.66 -15.77 -5.15
CA ASP A 255 -26.81 -16.95 -4.29
C ASP A 255 -26.43 -18.29 -4.95
N ASP A 256 -25.89 -18.33 -6.18
CA ASP A 256 -25.48 -19.59 -6.82
C ASP A 256 -24.01 -19.99 -6.52
N TYR A 257 -23.63 -20.00 -5.25
CA TYR A 257 -22.41 -20.64 -4.76
C TYR A 257 -22.66 -22.02 -4.11
N SER A 258 -23.75 -22.71 -4.45
CA SER A 258 -24.10 -23.98 -3.80
C SER A 258 -23.41 -25.24 -4.36
N SER A 259 -22.43 -25.14 -5.27
CA SER A 259 -21.82 -26.31 -5.92
C SER A 259 -20.33 -26.57 -5.61
N PHE A 260 -19.74 -25.94 -4.58
CA PHE A 260 -18.42 -26.32 -4.07
C PHE A 260 -18.51 -26.90 -2.67
N THR A 261 -19.12 -28.11 -2.57
CA THR A 261 -18.99 -28.98 -1.40
C THR A 261 -18.10 -30.17 -1.76
N ASP A 262 -16.81 -29.95 -1.80
CA ASP A 262 -15.81 -30.98 -1.55
C ASP A 262 -14.95 -30.51 -0.39
N THR A 263 -15.46 -30.72 0.81
CA THR A 263 -14.70 -30.54 2.05
C THR A 263 -13.85 -31.79 2.23
N ASP A 264 -12.59 -31.69 1.85
CA ASP A 264 -11.55 -32.62 2.29
C ASP A 264 -11.39 -32.45 3.81
N PRO A 265 -11.76 -33.45 4.63
CA PRO A 265 -11.66 -33.36 6.08
C PRO A 265 -10.21 -33.18 6.57
N ASP A 266 -9.20 -33.63 5.82
CA ASP A 266 -7.79 -33.54 6.18
C ASP A 266 -7.25 -32.09 6.03
N ALA A 267 -7.88 -31.27 5.17
CA ALA A 267 -7.52 -29.85 5.04
C ALA A 267 -7.88 -29.02 6.28
N ALA A 268 -8.97 -29.37 6.97
CA ALA A 268 -9.44 -28.65 8.16
C ALA A 268 -8.55 -28.94 9.39
N GLU A 269 -7.96 -30.14 9.49
CA GLU A 269 -7.08 -30.53 10.58
C GLU A 269 -5.71 -29.83 10.44
N SER A 270 -5.18 -29.71 9.21
CA SER A 270 -3.93 -29.01 8.95
C SER A 270 -4.01 -27.50 9.23
N PHE A 271 -5.22 -26.91 9.16
CA PHE A 271 -5.43 -25.49 9.43
C PHE A 271 -5.42 -25.19 10.95
N ARG A 272 -6.02 -26.08 11.75
CA ARG A 272 -6.04 -25.97 13.22
C ARG A 272 -4.65 -26.13 13.85
N ASP A 273 -3.82 -27.02 13.31
CA ASP A 273 -2.44 -27.20 13.78
C ASP A 273 -1.56 -25.99 13.45
N ARG A 274 -1.81 -25.29 12.36
CA ARG A 274 -1.12 -24.04 12.03
C ARG A 274 -1.55 -22.89 12.95
N GLU A 275 -2.82 -22.76 13.29
CA GLU A 275 -3.29 -21.75 14.24
C GLU A 275 -2.69 -21.95 15.65
N ALA A 276 -2.59 -23.20 16.10
CA ALA A 276 -1.95 -23.51 17.37
C ALA A 276 -0.45 -23.19 17.38
N SER A 277 0.24 -23.40 16.26
CA SER A 277 1.65 -23.05 16.10
C SER A 277 1.87 -21.52 16.13
N TYR A 278 0.99 -20.73 15.49
CA TYR A 278 1.07 -19.27 15.53
C TYR A 278 0.75 -18.68 16.90
N ALA A 279 -0.19 -19.27 17.64
CA ALA A 279 -0.51 -18.85 19.00
C ALA A 279 0.67 -19.12 19.95
N PHE A 280 1.32 -20.27 19.81
CA PHE A 280 2.50 -20.66 20.61
C PHE A 280 3.72 -19.76 20.32
N GLU A 281 3.98 -19.42 19.06
CA GLU A 281 5.05 -18.48 18.71
C GLU A 281 4.78 -17.05 19.23
N ARG A 282 3.52 -16.64 19.33
CA ARG A 282 3.13 -15.34 19.89
C ARG A 282 3.37 -15.29 21.39
N GLU A 283 3.07 -16.34 22.12
CA GLU A 283 3.34 -16.42 23.57
C GLU A 283 4.84 -16.45 23.89
N LEU A 284 5.64 -17.14 23.07
CA LEU A 284 7.11 -17.18 23.25
C LEU A 284 7.79 -15.82 23.07
N ARG A 285 7.18 -14.89 22.31
CA ARG A 285 7.73 -13.54 22.07
C ARG A 285 7.28 -12.50 23.06
N LEU A 286 6.20 -12.77 23.81
CA LEU A 286 5.69 -11.90 24.87
C LEU A 286 6.26 -12.26 26.25
N ALA A 287 6.99 -13.37 26.36
CA ALA A 287 7.67 -13.74 27.60
C ALA A 287 8.92 -12.83 27.77
N PRO A 288 9.03 -12.07 28.87
CA PRO A 288 10.25 -11.33 29.15
C PRO A 288 11.40 -12.32 29.28
N GLU A 289 12.53 -12.01 28.67
CA GLU A 289 13.78 -12.77 28.88
C GLU A 289 14.02 -12.88 30.36
N ARG A 290 13.81 -14.07 30.91
CA ARG A 290 14.25 -14.38 32.27
C ARG A 290 15.77 -14.41 32.22
N GLY A 291 16.36 -13.34 32.76
CA GLY A 291 17.79 -13.21 32.91
C GLY A 291 18.37 -14.47 33.50
N SER A 292 19.41 -14.96 32.87
CA SER A 292 20.29 -15.98 33.43
C SER A 292 20.96 -15.41 34.68
N ALA A 293 20.31 -15.61 35.80
CA ALA A 293 20.94 -15.43 37.11
C ALA A 293 21.63 -16.70 37.51
N THR A 294 22.92 -16.55 37.72
CA THR A 294 23.71 -17.31 38.66
C THR A 294 24.28 -18.67 38.28
N GLU A 295 25.51 -18.61 37.95
CA GLU A 295 26.51 -19.50 38.53
C GLU A 295 27.69 -18.65 39.02
N ARG A 296 27.59 -18.19 40.25
CA ARG A 296 28.75 -17.80 41.08
C ARG A 296 28.51 -18.31 42.49
N GLY A 297 29.34 -19.26 42.89
CA GLY A 297 29.46 -19.55 44.28
C GLY A 297 29.64 -21.02 44.58
N LEU A 298 30.84 -21.55 44.45
CA LEU A 298 31.39 -22.59 45.31
C LEU A 298 32.89 -22.66 45.00
N ALA A 299 33.65 -21.79 45.67
CA ALA A 299 35.09 -22.00 45.90
C ALA A 299 35.27 -22.28 47.36
N THR A 300 35.65 -23.47 47.60
CA THR A 300 36.00 -24.11 48.85
C THR A 300 37.09 -23.39 49.61
N GLU A 301 36.82 -23.14 50.89
CA GLU A 301 37.84 -23.01 51.91
C GLU A 301 38.74 -24.24 51.98
N HIS A 302 40.01 -24.07 51.85
CA HIS A 302 40.98 -24.99 52.45
C HIS A 302 41.97 -24.16 53.24
N ASN A 303 41.87 -24.39 54.54
CA ASN A 303 42.94 -24.16 55.53
C ASN A 303 44.24 -24.78 55.01
N ASP A 304 45.35 -24.10 55.24
CA ASP A 304 46.45 -24.73 55.99
C ASP A 304 47.39 -23.72 56.62
N GLU A 305 47.72 -24.05 57.83
CA GLU A 305 48.71 -23.52 58.76
C GLU A 305 50.13 -23.50 58.16
N SER A 306 50.82 -22.42 58.37
CA SER A 306 52.18 -22.38 58.97
C SER A 306 52.69 -20.94 59.08
#